data_85e83b9a4926ff2728eee17aaa278641
#
_entry.id   85e83b9a4926ff2728eee17aaa278641
#
_cell.length_a   1.000
_cell.length_b   1.000
_cell.length_c   1.000
_cell.angle_alpha   90.00
_cell.angle_beta   90.00
_cell.angle_gamma   90.00
#
_symmetry.space_group_name_H-M   'P 1'
#
loop_
_entity.id
_entity.type
_entity.pdbx_description
1 polymer ?
#
loop_
_entity_poly.entity_id
_entity_poly.type
_entity_poly.pdbx_seq_one_letter_code
_entity_poly.pdbx_strand_id
1 'polypeptide(L)'
;AVAAAAGSIFYNQGESCNAPSRLLVERSIRDEFVEKLKQYSPKHMPGDPLDPNTTMGALVDQMQMDNVLKYIEAGKSQGATLCCGGERVRTETGGFYVSPTIFDGVTNEMIIASEEIFGPVLSIITFDSQEEAIRIANDTSYGLAAAVWTRDISRAHLVARALRAG
;
A
#
# COMPACT_ATOMS: atom_id res chain seq x y z
N ALA A 1 2.20 8.73 -11.01
CA ALA A 1 1.39 8.15 -9.91
C ALA A 1 1.87 6.74 -9.53
N VAL A 2 1.95 5.75 -10.48
CA VAL A 2 2.32 4.34 -10.19
C VAL A 2 3.65 4.22 -9.44
N ALA A 3 4.73 4.80 -9.99
CA ALA A 3 6.05 4.77 -9.34
C ALA A 3 6.06 5.43 -7.95
N ALA A 4 5.28 6.50 -7.78
CA ALA A 4 5.16 7.15 -6.48
C ALA A 4 4.37 6.28 -5.49
N ALA A 5 3.26 5.68 -5.90
CA ALA A 5 2.48 4.79 -5.04
C ALA A 5 3.33 3.60 -4.56
N ALA A 6 3.98 2.89 -5.47
CA ALA A 6 4.85 1.76 -5.12
C ALA A 6 6.07 2.22 -4.30
N GLY A 7 6.78 3.25 -4.75
CA GLY A 7 7.97 3.74 -4.09
C GLY A 7 7.72 4.27 -2.68
N SER A 8 6.52 4.80 -2.40
CA SER A 8 6.20 5.30 -1.07
C SER A 8 5.83 4.20 -0.09
N ILE A 9 5.03 3.19 -0.51
CA ILE A 9 4.63 2.10 0.40
C ILE A 9 5.77 1.09 0.62
N PHE A 10 6.61 0.85 -0.40
CA PHE A 10 7.70 -0.11 -0.29
C PHE A 10 9.01 0.52 0.22
N TYR A 11 9.06 1.87 0.34
CA TYR A 11 10.17 2.54 1.02
C TYR A 11 10.27 2.05 2.47
N ASN A 12 11.49 1.78 2.91
CA ASN A 12 11.75 1.25 4.25
C ASN A 12 10.85 0.04 4.59
N GLN A 13 10.62 -0.86 3.62
CA GLN A 13 9.73 -2.05 3.70
C GLN A 13 8.32 -1.77 4.26
N GLY A 14 7.82 -0.56 4.10
CA GLY A 14 6.53 -0.12 4.64
C GLY A 14 6.53 0.17 6.15
N GLU A 15 7.67 0.10 6.80
CA GLU A 15 7.86 0.43 8.21
C GLU A 15 8.11 1.94 8.37
N SER A 16 7.15 2.73 7.92
CA SER A 16 7.14 4.18 8.03
C SER A 16 5.74 4.66 8.38
N CYS A 17 5.60 5.48 9.41
CA CYS A 17 4.29 5.94 9.92
C CYS A 17 3.47 6.74 8.88
N ASN A 18 4.11 7.33 7.88
CA ASN A 18 3.46 8.06 6.80
C ASN A 18 3.39 7.26 5.48
N ALA A 19 3.68 5.95 5.49
CA ALA A 19 3.56 5.10 4.32
C ALA A 19 2.11 5.03 3.84
N PRO A 20 1.82 5.31 2.54
CA PRO A 20 0.46 5.36 2.01
C PRO A 20 -0.07 3.95 1.75
N SER A 21 -0.48 3.25 2.80
CA SER A 21 -0.98 1.87 2.75
C SER A 21 -2.33 1.71 2.04
N ARG A 22 -3.14 2.79 1.99
CA ARG A 22 -4.42 2.84 1.27
C ARG A 22 -4.28 3.67 0.01
N LEU A 23 -4.51 3.07 -1.15
CA LEU A 23 -4.48 3.73 -2.44
C LEU A 23 -5.89 3.78 -3.03
N LEU A 24 -6.46 4.98 -3.11
CA LEU A 24 -7.75 5.21 -3.75
C LEU A 24 -7.55 5.47 -5.24
N VAL A 25 -8.20 4.67 -6.10
CA VAL A 25 -8.07 4.74 -7.56
C VAL A 25 -9.45 4.90 -8.20
N GLU A 26 -9.59 5.89 -9.10
CA GLU A 26 -10.82 6.07 -9.88
C GLU A 26 -11.10 4.82 -10.73
N ARG A 27 -12.34 4.33 -10.72
CA ARG A 27 -12.74 3.07 -11.40
C ARG A 27 -12.36 3.04 -12.87
N SER A 28 -12.46 4.16 -13.56
CA SER A 28 -12.18 4.26 -15.00
C SER A 28 -10.73 3.93 -15.39
N ILE A 29 -9.77 4.06 -14.45
CA ILE A 29 -8.35 3.78 -14.67
C ILE A 29 -7.82 2.62 -13.83
N ARG A 30 -8.66 2.01 -13.00
CA ARG A 30 -8.26 0.99 -12.01
C ARG A 30 -7.50 -0.17 -12.64
N ASP A 31 -8.02 -0.79 -13.69
CA ASP A 31 -7.42 -1.99 -14.28
C ASP A 31 -6.03 -1.70 -14.87
N GLU A 32 -5.91 -0.59 -15.60
CA GLU A 32 -4.61 -0.14 -16.12
C GLU A 32 -3.63 0.19 -15.00
N PHE A 33 -4.10 0.82 -13.93
CA PHE A 33 -3.26 1.22 -12.80
C PHE A 33 -2.75 0.01 -12.02
N VAL A 34 -3.63 -0.94 -11.73
CA VAL A 34 -3.28 -2.20 -11.04
C VAL A 34 -2.26 -2.99 -11.84
N GLU A 35 -2.47 -3.14 -13.16
CA GLU A 35 -1.54 -3.86 -14.01
C GLU A 35 -0.15 -3.20 -14.05
N LYS A 36 -0.09 -1.88 -14.13
CA LYS A 36 1.17 -1.13 -14.06
C LYS A 36 1.86 -1.27 -12.70
N LEU A 37 1.10 -1.31 -11.60
CA LEU A 37 1.66 -1.54 -10.27
C LEU A 37 2.27 -2.94 -10.16
N LYS A 38 1.58 -3.97 -10.66
CA LYS A 38 2.10 -5.35 -10.70
C LYS A 38 3.41 -5.44 -11.48
N GLN A 39 3.50 -4.76 -12.63
CA GLN A 39 4.71 -4.72 -13.44
C GLN A 39 5.85 -3.92 -12.78
N TYR A 40 5.50 -2.96 -11.93
CA TYR A 40 6.49 -2.11 -11.26
C TYR A 40 6.99 -2.70 -9.93
N SER A 41 6.17 -3.45 -9.21
CA SER A 41 6.48 -3.98 -7.88
C SER A 41 7.74 -4.87 -7.81
N PRO A 42 8.14 -5.64 -8.85
CA PRO A 42 9.38 -6.42 -8.81
C PRO A 42 10.65 -5.59 -8.60
N LYS A 43 10.62 -4.29 -8.90
CA LYS A 43 11.74 -3.37 -8.63
C LYS A 43 12.00 -3.17 -7.13
N HIS A 44 11.04 -3.54 -6.30
CA HIS A 44 11.09 -3.45 -4.84
C HIS A 44 11.20 -4.82 -4.17
N MET A 45 11.60 -5.87 -4.91
CA MET A 45 11.88 -7.15 -4.26
C MET A 45 13.00 -6.98 -3.22
N PRO A 46 12.85 -7.57 -2.03
CA PRO A 46 13.85 -7.42 -0.98
C PRO A 46 15.21 -7.98 -1.41
N GLY A 47 16.24 -7.23 -1.15
CA GLY A 47 17.62 -7.55 -1.54
C GLY A 47 18.57 -7.69 -0.34
N ASP A 48 19.85 -7.88 -0.65
CA ASP A 48 20.93 -7.81 0.32
C ASP A 48 21.08 -6.34 0.78
N PRO A 49 21.03 -6.04 2.07
CA PRO A 49 21.16 -4.66 2.57
C PRO A 49 22.54 -4.04 2.28
N LEU A 50 23.55 -4.84 1.96
CA LEU A 50 24.88 -4.35 1.58
C LEU A 50 25.02 -4.09 0.07
N ASP A 51 24.04 -4.50 -0.75
CA ASP A 51 24.01 -4.18 -2.18
C ASP A 51 23.43 -2.77 -2.37
N PRO A 52 24.17 -1.81 -2.96
CA PRO A 52 23.70 -0.43 -3.17
C PRO A 52 22.48 -0.34 -4.13
N ASN A 53 22.16 -1.39 -4.87
CA ASN A 53 20.98 -1.45 -5.73
C ASN A 53 19.73 -1.94 -5.01
N THR A 54 19.85 -2.43 -3.78
CA THR A 54 18.71 -2.87 -2.98
C THR A 54 17.83 -1.68 -2.60
N THR A 55 16.55 -1.73 -2.96
CA THR A 55 15.58 -0.68 -2.68
C THR A 55 14.66 -0.99 -1.48
N MET A 56 14.59 -2.25 -1.07
CA MET A 56 13.81 -2.71 0.07
C MET A 56 14.60 -3.79 0.83
N GLY A 57 14.64 -3.68 2.16
CA GLY A 57 15.36 -4.57 3.05
C GLY A 57 14.46 -5.57 3.79
N ALA A 58 14.97 -6.06 4.92
CA ALA A 58 14.22 -6.90 5.86
C ALA A 58 13.35 -6.05 6.78
N LEU A 59 12.24 -6.62 7.25
CA LEU A 59 11.47 -6.10 8.38
C LEU A 59 12.32 -6.14 9.66
N VAL A 60 11.94 -5.34 10.65
CA VAL A 60 12.70 -5.13 11.87
C VAL A 60 12.98 -6.43 12.64
N ASP A 61 12.00 -7.32 12.73
CA ASP A 61 12.14 -8.60 13.44
C ASP A 61 11.12 -9.65 12.98
N GLN A 62 11.19 -10.85 13.57
CA GLN A 62 10.28 -11.94 13.26
C GLN A 62 8.84 -11.64 13.68
N MET A 63 8.63 -10.97 14.82
CA MET A 63 7.29 -10.66 15.31
C MET A 63 6.55 -9.76 14.34
N GLN A 64 7.23 -8.74 13.78
CA GLN A 64 6.66 -7.86 12.77
C GLN A 64 6.41 -8.61 11.46
N MET A 65 7.32 -9.47 11.01
CA MET A 65 7.08 -10.30 9.84
C MET A 65 5.85 -11.19 10.00
N ASP A 66 5.71 -11.87 11.14
CA ASP A 66 4.57 -12.74 11.43
C ASP A 66 3.27 -11.93 11.48
N ASN A 67 3.31 -10.70 12.01
CA ASN A 67 2.18 -9.78 12.04
C ASN A 67 1.77 -9.37 10.62
N VAL A 68 2.71 -8.96 9.77
CA VAL A 68 2.43 -8.61 8.37
C VAL A 68 1.80 -9.80 7.62
N LEU A 69 2.35 -11.01 7.79
CA LEU A 69 1.80 -12.21 7.15
C LEU A 69 0.38 -12.53 7.63
N LYS A 70 0.05 -12.29 8.91
CA LYS A 70 -1.33 -12.42 9.43
C LYS A 70 -2.30 -11.45 8.75
N TYR A 71 -1.91 -10.18 8.57
CA TYR A 71 -2.75 -9.22 7.83
C TYR A 71 -2.94 -9.64 6.38
N ILE A 72 -1.91 -10.17 5.73
CA ILE A 72 -2.02 -10.69 4.36
C ILE A 72 -3.04 -11.83 4.28
N GLU A 73 -2.99 -12.79 5.20
CA GLU A 73 -3.98 -13.88 5.26
C GLU A 73 -5.39 -13.36 5.62
N ALA A 74 -5.49 -12.39 6.51
CA ALA A 74 -6.76 -11.75 6.82
C ALA A 74 -7.37 -11.05 5.60
N GLY A 75 -6.57 -10.31 4.83
CA GLY A 75 -7.03 -9.69 3.57
C GLY A 75 -7.58 -10.70 2.58
N LYS A 76 -6.87 -11.82 2.37
CA LYS A 76 -7.36 -12.93 1.53
C LYS A 76 -8.68 -13.50 2.04
N SER A 77 -8.77 -13.76 3.34
CA SER A 77 -9.96 -14.36 3.96
C SER A 77 -11.18 -13.44 3.94
N GLN A 78 -10.96 -12.12 3.96
CA GLN A 78 -12.01 -11.12 3.83
C GLN A 78 -12.43 -10.84 2.38
N GLY A 79 -11.82 -11.51 1.40
CA GLY A 79 -12.21 -11.45 0.00
C GLY A 79 -11.46 -10.41 -0.84
N ALA A 80 -10.43 -9.77 -0.32
CA ALA A 80 -9.54 -8.94 -1.13
C ALA A 80 -8.78 -9.79 -2.15
N THR A 81 -8.58 -9.26 -3.34
CA THR A 81 -7.84 -9.94 -4.41
C THR A 81 -6.35 -9.69 -4.27
N LEU A 82 -5.58 -10.72 -3.95
CA LEU A 82 -4.12 -10.63 -3.96
C LEU A 82 -3.61 -10.53 -5.41
N CYS A 83 -3.04 -9.39 -5.76
CA CYS A 83 -2.53 -9.11 -7.11
C CYS A 83 -1.10 -9.56 -7.30
N CYS A 84 -0.25 -9.44 -6.28
CA CYS A 84 1.13 -9.93 -6.25
C CYS A 84 1.66 -9.99 -4.82
N GLY A 85 2.78 -10.72 -4.64
CA GLY A 85 3.43 -10.86 -3.34
C GLY A 85 2.68 -11.77 -2.38
N GLY A 86 2.68 -11.39 -1.12
CA GLY A 86 1.94 -12.07 -0.06
C GLY A 86 2.68 -13.22 0.59
N GLU A 87 4.00 -13.26 0.50
CA GLU A 87 4.80 -14.36 1.02
C GLU A 87 6.13 -13.91 1.62
N ARG A 88 6.65 -14.72 2.52
CA ARG A 88 8.02 -14.61 2.99
C ARG A 88 8.98 -15.01 1.85
N VAL A 89 10.04 -14.23 1.67
CA VAL A 89 11.09 -14.48 0.67
C VAL A 89 12.45 -14.52 1.33
N ARG A 90 13.52 -14.93 0.61
CA ARG A 90 14.90 -15.01 1.08
C ARG A 90 15.07 -15.82 2.37
N THR A 91 14.30 -16.88 2.51
CA THR A 91 14.28 -17.73 3.72
C THR A 91 15.63 -18.35 4.06
N GLU A 92 16.47 -18.57 3.03
CA GLU A 92 17.82 -19.11 3.13
C GLU A 92 18.79 -18.22 3.93
N THR A 93 18.48 -16.92 4.04
CA THR A 93 19.32 -15.96 4.78
C THR A 93 19.05 -15.94 6.28
N GLY A 94 17.92 -16.51 6.71
CA GLY A 94 17.42 -16.39 8.08
C GLY A 94 16.80 -15.02 8.42
N GLY A 95 16.82 -14.04 7.48
CA GLY A 95 16.23 -12.72 7.67
C GLY A 95 14.70 -12.69 7.54
N PHE A 96 14.11 -11.53 7.84
CA PHE A 96 12.66 -11.32 7.94
C PHE A 96 12.13 -10.56 6.72
N TYR A 97 12.13 -11.21 5.57
CA TYR A 97 11.78 -10.58 4.29
C TYR A 97 10.39 -10.97 3.84
N VAL A 98 9.56 -9.96 3.51
CA VAL A 98 8.24 -10.14 2.88
C VAL A 98 8.24 -9.47 1.51
N SER A 99 7.68 -10.16 0.51
CA SER A 99 7.56 -9.63 -0.84
C SER A 99 6.64 -8.39 -0.90
N PRO A 100 6.88 -7.45 -1.83
CA PRO A 100 5.94 -6.36 -2.12
C PRO A 100 4.56 -6.92 -2.38
N THR A 101 3.58 -6.54 -1.56
CA THR A 101 2.24 -7.13 -1.57
C THR A 101 1.21 -6.10 -1.98
N ILE A 102 0.35 -6.44 -2.94
CA ILE A 102 -0.70 -5.56 -3.44
C ILE A 102 -2.03 -6.30 -3.40
N PHE A 103 -3.00 -5.72 -2.70
CA PHE A 103 -4.39 -6.14 -2.71
C PHE A 103 -5.26 -5.18 -3.49
N ASP A 104 -6.23 -5.73 -4.21
CA ASP A 104 -7.25 -4.99 -4.94
C ASP A 104 -8.66 -5.43 -4.53
N GLY A 105 -9.68 -4.59 -4.83
CA GLY A 105 -11.04 -4.82 -4.39
C GLY A 105 -11.21 -4.70 -2.87
N VAL A 106 -10.35 -3.91 -2.24
CA VAL A 106 -10.40 -3.66 -0.80
C VAL A 106 -11.51 -2.67 -0.48
N THR A 107 -12.14 -2.84 0.68
CA THR A 107 -13.10 -1.89 1.27
C THR A 107 -12.60 -1.42 2.63
N ASN A 108 -13.16 -0.28 3.14
CA ASN A 108 -12.74 0.27 4.44
C ASN A 108 -13.01 -0.65 5.63
N GLU A 109 -13.97 -1.57 5.50
CA GLU A 109 -14.34 -2.54 6.53
C GLU A 109 -13.32 -3.69 6.67
N MET A 110 -12.49 -3.88 5.66
CA MET A 110 -11.45 -4.91 5.71
C MET A 110 -10.30 -4.47 6.63
N ILE A 111 -9.79 -5.41 7.42
CA ILE A 111 -8.76 -5.12 8.42
C ILE A 111 -7.49 -4.53 7.80
N ILE A 112 -7.15 -4.94 6.56
CA ILE A 112 -5.99 -4.42 5.81
C ILE A 112 -6.14 -2.96 5.36
N ALA A 113 -7.34 -2.37 5.48
CA ALA A 113 -7.62 -0.96 5.20
C ALA A 113 -7.91 -0.16 6.47
N SER A 114 -8.39 -0.82 7.54
CA SER A 114 -8.81 -0.16 8.77
C SER A 114 -7.74 -0.12 9.86
N GLU A 115 -6.72 -0.96 9.76
CA GLU A 115 -5.61 -1.02 10.73
C GLU A 115 -4.25 -0.77 10.08
N GLU A 116 -3.26 -0.37 10.89
CA GLU A 116 -1.89 -0.14 10.45
C GLU A 116 -1.11 -1.46 10.40
N ILE A 117 -0.74 -1.90 9.20
CA ILE A 117 0.03 -3.15 9.01
C ILE A 117 1.52 -2.93 9.35
N PHE A 118 2.06 -1.76 9.04
CA PHE A 118 3.47 -1.39 9.19
C PHE A 118 4.42 -2.35 8.46
N GLY A 119 4.10 -2.59 7.17
CA GLY A 119 4.80 -3.53 6.30
C GLY A 119 4.53 -3.25 4.82
N PRO A 120 5.15 -4.00 3.89
CA PRO A 120 5.11 -3.73 2.45
C PRO A 120 3.79 -4.20 1.81
N VAL A 121 2.66 -3.70 2.30
CA VAL A 121 1.31 -4.09 1.87
C VAL A 121 0.52 -2.87 1.42
N LEU A 122 0.07 -2.87 0.17
CA LEU A 122 -0.75 -1.85 -0.45
C LEU A 122 -2.18 -2.35 -0.64
N SER A 123 -3.16 -1.59 -0.15
CA SER A 123 -4.59 -1.86 -0.28
C SER A 123 -5.22 -0.89 -1.27
N ILE A 124 -5.75 -1.41 -2.40
CA ILE A 124 -6.37 -0.60 -3.44
C ILE A 124 -7.89 -0.60 -3.24
N ILE A 125 -8.44 0.61 -3.12
CA ILE A 125 -9.87 0.89 -2.99
C ILE A 125 -10.31 1.70 -4.21
N THR A 126 -11.36 1.28 -4.90
CA THR A 126 -11.90 2.00 -6.04
C THR A 126 -12.98 3.00 -5.63
N PHE A 127 -13.09 4.10 -6.37
CA PHE A 127 -14.14 5.09 -6.22
C PHE A 127 -14.68 5.54 -7.59
N ASP A 128 -15.89 6.09 -7.61
CA ASP A 128 -16.56 6.56 -8.83
C ASP A 128 -16.67 8.09 -8.92
N SER A 129 -16.58 8.81 -7.77
CA SER A 129 -16.65 10.27 -7.74
C SER A 129 -15.65 10.88 -6.75
N GLN A 130 -15.34 12.17 -6.93
CA GLN A 130 -14.49 12.91 -6.00
C GLN A 130 -15.04 12.92 -4.58
N GLU A 131 -16.35 13.08 -4.42
CA GLU A 131 -17.04 13.08 -3.14
C GLU A 131 -16.93 11.74 -2.45
N GLU A 132 -17.04 10.66 -3.21
CA GLU A 132 -16.83 9.31 -2.70
C GLU A 132 -15.38 9.08 -2.25
N ALA A 133 -14.42 9.51 -3.06
CA ALA A 133 -13.00 9.41 -2.69
C ALA A 133 -12.70 10.13 -1.36
N ILE A 134 -13.23 11.35 -1.18
CA ILE A 134 -13.07 12.12 0.06
C ILE A 134 -13.73 11.38 1.24
N ARG A 135 -14.95 10.84 1.05
CA ARG A 135 -15.65 10.08 2.08
C ARG A 135 -14.85 8.84 2.51
N ILE A 136 -14.41 8.03 1.54
CA ILE A 136 -13.59 6.83 1.79
C ILE A 136 -12.26 7.19 2.47
N ALA A 137 -11.58 8.23 2.00
CA ALA A 137 -10.31 8.65 2.57
C ALA A 137 -10.43 9.10 4.04
N ASN A 138 -11.52 9.80 4.37
CA ASN A 138 -11.78 10.32 5.73
C ASN A 138 -12.42 9.28 6.68
N ASP A 139 -12.88 8.16 6.16
CA ASP A 139 -13.47 7.07 6.94
C ASP A 139 -12.36 6.18 7.53
N THR A 140 -11.65 6.75 8.48
CA THR A 140 -10.53 6.13 9.21
C THR A 140 -10.31 6.88 10.53
N SER A 141 -9.76 6.19 11.52
CA SER A 141 -9.29 6.78 12.77
C SER A 141 -7.92 7.47 12.66
N TYR A 142 -7.19 7.21 11.57
CA TYR A 142 -5.88 7.79 11.29
C TYR A 142 -6.00 9.14 10.56
N GLY A 143 -4.92 9.91 10.54
CA GLY A 143 -4.90 11.21 9.89
C GLY A 143 -3.50 11.83 9.78
N LEU A 144 -2.44 11.02 9.78
CA LEU A 144 -1.06 11.51 9.78
C LEU A 144 -0.69 12.18 8.46
N ALA A 145 -1.00 11.54 7.32
CA ALA A 145 -0.61 12.04 6.02
C ALA A 145 -1.56 11.59 4.92
N ALA A 146 -1.68 12.40 3.87
CA ALA A 146 -2.38 12.04 2.64
C ALA A 146 -1.72 12.69 1.42
N ALA A 147 -1.94 12.11 0.24
CA ALA A 147 -1.48 12.66 -1.02
C ALA A 147 -2.58 12.62 -2.09
N VAL A 148 -2.62 13.64 -2.94
CA VAL A 148 -3.58 13.75 -4.04
C VAL A 148 -2.85 13.81 -5.37
N TRP A 149 -3.28 12.98 -6.33
CA TRP A 149 -2.75 12.94 -7.68
C TRP A 149 -3.82 13.29 -8.70
N THR A 150 -3.69 14.44 -9.32
CA THR A 150 -4.60 14.93 -10.35
C THR A 150 -3.87 15.90 -11.29
N ARG A 151 -4.39 16.06 -12.50
CA ARG A 151 -3.93 17.10 -13.45
C ARG A 151 -4.72 18.41 -13.29
N ASP A 152 -5.81 18.40 -12.55
CA ASP A 152 -6.65 19.55 -12.27
C ASP A 152 -6.24 20.21 -10.96
N ILE A 153 -5.68 21.41 -11.02
CA ILE A 153 -5.20 22.14 -9.84
C ILE A 153 -6.35 22.54 -8.91
N SER A 154 -7.52 22.85 -9.44
CA SER A 154 -8.70 23.18 -8.62
C SER A 154 -9.14 21.97 -7.82
N ARG A 155 -9.19 20.80 -8.46
CA ARG A 155 -9.48 19.52 -7.82
C ARG A 155 -8.43 19.20 -6.75
N ALA A 156 -7.14 19.40 -7.02
CA ALA A 156 -6.07 19.18 -6.05
C ALA A 156 -6.32 19.96 -4.75
N HIS A 157 -6.61 21.26 -4.86
CA HIS A 157 -6.88 22.11 -3.70
C HIS A 157 -8.19 21.75 -2.98
N LEU A 158 -9.25 21.45 -3.73
CA LEU A 158 -10.53 21.07 -3.13
C LEU A 158 -10.40 19.76 -2.32
N VAL A 159 -9.79 18.75 -2.90
CA VAL A 159 -9.59 17.45 -2.23
C VAL A 159 -8.65 17.61 -1.03
N ALA A 160 -7.50 18.29 -1.20
CA ALA A 160 -6.56 18.49 -0.10
C ALA A 160 -7.19 19.18 1.12
N ARG A 161 -8.07 20.18 0.91
CA ARG A 161 -8.79 20.86 2.01
C ARG A 161 -9.86 19.99 2.66
N ALA A 162 -10.38 19.01 1.94
CA ALA A 162 -11.46 18.15 2.43
C ALA A 162 -10.94 16.91 3.17
N LEU A 163 -9.66 16.56 2.99
CA LEU A 163 -9.03 15.43 3.69
C LEU A 163 -8.71 15.81 5.15
N ARG A 164 -9.00 14.89 6.06
CA ARG A 164 -8.66 14.99 7.48
C ARG A 164 -7.30 14.35 7.75
N ALA A 165 -6.25 14.96 7.20
CA ALA A 165 -4.87 14.58 7.39
C ALA A 165 -4.02 15.85 7.48
N GLY A 166 -2.91 15.81 8.20
CA GLY A 166 -2.13 17.01 8.41
C GLY A 166 -0.63 16.79 8.44
#